data_0c4e63201154aec608eb3ac07f11463c
#
_entry.id   0c4e63201154aec608eb3ac07f11463c
#
_cell.length_a   1.000
_cell.length_b   1.000
_cell.length_c   1.000
_cell.angle_alpha   90.00
_cell.angle_beta   90.00
_cell.angle_gamma   90.00
#
_symmetry.space_group_name_H-M   'P 1'
#
loop_
_entity.id
_entity.type
_entity.pdbx_description
1 polymer ?
#
loop_
_entity_poly.entity_id
_entity_poly.type
_entity_poly.pdbx_seq_one_letter_code
_entity_poly.pdbx_strand_id
1 'polypeptide(L)'
;MSLKIGILALQGDVAEHAEILAILDTQITNVRRESDLKDIDGLIIPGGESTAIARLLIAYELIDPIREKIIAGLPVWGTCAGAILLAKEVTNLDRPSLQLMDIRVTRNAFGSQIYSFEKQLQIEGINGDPLNAIFIRAPIIEDVGQDTQVLARLEQGPIVAAKQEN
;
A
#
# COMPACT_ATOMS: atom_id res chain seq x y z
N MET A 1 -18.75 14.36 10.04
CA MET A 1 -17.86 14.93 8.99
C MET A 1 -17.44 13.77 8.09
N SER A 2 -17.52 13.96 6.76
CA SER A 2 -17.03 12.94 5.81
C SER A 2 -15.50 12.93 5.83
N LEU A 3 -14.89 11.74 5.85
CA LEU A 3 -13.44 11.59 5.79
C LEU A 3 -12.91 12.05 4.43
N LYS A 4 -11.74 12.67 4.43
CA LYS A 4 -11.04 13.11 3.22
C LYS A 4 -9.84 12.23 2.97
N ILE A 5 -9.93 11.35 1.98
CA ILE A 5 -8.90 10.36 1.66
C ILE A 5 -8.09 10.79 0.43
N GLY A 6 -6.78 10.88 0.61
CA GLY A 6 -5.84 11.05 -0.48
C GLY A 6 -5.58 9.74 -1.21
N ILE A 7 -5.50 9.75 -2.53
CA ILE A 7 -4.99 8.64 -3.33
C ILE A 7 -3.75 9.14 -4.07
N LEU A 8 -2.61 8.47 -3.92
CA LEU A 8 -1.40 8.81 -4.66
C LEU A 8 -1.63 8.54 -6.16
N ALA A 9 -1.89 9.62 -6.91
CA ALA A 9 -2.39 9.56 -8.28
C ALA A 9 -1.27 9.80 -9.30
N LEU A 10 -0.13 9.12 -9.14
CA LEU A 10 0.99 9.20 -10.06
C LEU A 10 0.92 8.10 -11.14
N GLN A 11 0.60 6.88 -10.75
CA GLN A 11 0.46 5.72 -11.66
C GLN A 11 -0.23 4.59 -10.89
N GLY A 12 -1.01 3.75 -11.57
CA GLY A 12 -1.63 2.53 -11.03
C GLY A 12 -3.14 2.63 -10.86
N ASP A 13 -3.69 1.83 -9.97
CA ASP A 13 -5.12 1.55 -9.78
C ASP A 13 -5.84 2.68 -9.01
N VAL A 14 -5.67 3.93 -9.50
CA VAL A 14 -6.22 5.14 -8.84
C VAL A 14 -7.73 5.19 -9.00
N ALA A 15 -8.25 4.86 -10.18
CA ALA A 15 -9.67 4.92 -10.48
C ALA A 15 -10.46 3.90 -9.66
N GLU A 16 -9.93 2.69 -9.52
CA GLU A 16 -10.53 1.59 -8.77
C GLU A 16 -10.70 1.94 -7.28
N HIS A 17 -9.68 2.53 -6.67
CA HIS A 17 -9.78 3.04 -5.30
C HIS A 17 -10.78 4.20 -5.18
N ALA A 18 -10.78 5.11 -6.15
CA ALA A 18 -11.70 6.25 -6.15
C ALA A 18 -13.17 5.80 -6.26
N GLU A 19 -13.47 4.82 -7.09
CA GLU A 19 -14.82 4.26 -7.24
C GLU A 19 -15.33 3.65 -5.93
N ILE A 20 -14.51 2.87 -5.22
CA ILE A 20 -14.88 2.28 -3.94
C ILE A 20 -15.08 3.35 -2.87
N LEU A 21 -14.18 4.33 -2.78
CA LEU A 21 -14.30 5.43 -1.82
C LEU A 21 -15.54 6.29 -2.06
N ALA A 22 -15.94 6.47 -3.31
CA ALA A 22 -17.18 7.20 -3.64
C ALA A 22 -18.43 6.49 -3.11
N ILE A 23 -18.45 5.13 -3.10
CA ILE A 23 -19.55 4.36 -2.51
C ILE A 23 -19.60 4.53 -0.98
N LEU A 24 -18.45 4.79 -0.34
CA LEU A 24 -18.33 4.98 1.10
C LEU A 24 -18.59 6.41 1.57
N ASP A 25 -19.09 7.29 0.71
CA ASP A 25 -19.38 8.71 1.01
C ASP A 25 -18.17 9.46 1.58
N THR A 26 -16.98 9.20 1.04
CA THR A 26 -15.73 9.88 1.40
C THR A 26 -15.41 11.00 0.40
N GLN A 27 -14.73 12.05 0.87
CA GLN A 27 -14.10 13.04 -0.01
C GLN A 27 -12.79 12.50 -0.55
N ILE A 28 -12.56 12.62 -1.85
CA ILE A 28 -11.38 12.06 -2.52
C ILE A 28 -10.46 13.19 -2.99
N THR A 29 -9.17 13.06 -2.71
CA THR A 29 -8.13 13.95 -3.21
C THR A 29 -7.09 13.15 -4.00
N ASN A 30 -6.91 13.47 -5.28
CA ASN A 30 -5.81 12.92 -6.06
C ASN A 30 -4.51 13.62 -5.68
N VAL A 31 -3.61 12.90 -4.99
CA VAL A 31 -2.32 13.42 -4.54
C VAL A 31 -1.31 13.28 -5.67
N ARG A 32 -0.85 14.42 -6.21
CA ARG A 32 0.17 14.51 -7.27
C ARG A 32 1.28 15.49 -6.94
N ARG A 33 1.13 16.30 -5.89
CA ARG A 33 2.08 17.31 -5.41
C ARG A 33 1.89 17.50 -3.91
N GLU A 34 2.87 18.08 -3.26
CA GLU A 34 2.89 18.29 -1.81
C GLU A 34 1.64 19.00 -1.28
N SER A 35 1.17 20.04 -1.99
CA SER A 35 -0.03 20.78 -1.56
C SER A 35 -1.29 19.93 -1.45
N ASP A 36 -1.36 18.81 -2.15
CA ASP A 36 -2.52 17.91 -2.15
C ASP A 36 -2.56 17.03 -0.89
N LEU A 37 -1.44 16.95 -0.13
CA LEU A 37 -1.36 16.29 1.17
C LEU A 37 -1.97 17.10 2.32
N LYS A 38 -2.44 18.30 2.04
CA LYS A 38 -3.05 19.16 3.04
C LYS A 38 -4.46 18.68 3.36
N ASP A 39 -4.74 18.62 4.66
CA ASP A 39 -6.09 18.35 5.21
C ASP A 39 -6.70 17.01 4.75
N ILE A 40 -5.88 16.00 4.42
CA ILE A 40 -6.34 14.62 4.24
C ILE A 40 -6.29 13.86 5.56
N ASP A 41 -7.26 12.98 5.79
CA ASP A 41 -7.39 12.14 7.00
C ASP A 41 -6.70 10.78 6.83
N GLY A 42 -6.31 10.41 5.61
CA GLY A 42 -5.60 9.18 5.29
C GLY A 42 -5.07 9.20 3.86
N LEU A 43 -4.07 8.37 3.57
CA LEU A 43 -3.45 8.25 2.26
C LEU A 43 -3.51 6.79 1.77
N ILE A 44 -3.98 6.58 0.55
CA ILE A 44 -3.86 5.31 -0.17
C ILE A 44 -2.73 5.40 -1.19
N ILE A 45 -1.81 4.43 -1.15
CA ILE A 45 -0.80 4.22 -2.18
C ILE A 45 -1.23 3.00 -2.99
N PRO A 46 -1.74 3.18 -4.21
CA PRO A 46 -2.37 2.12 -4.98
C PRO A 46 -1.39 1.09 -5.52
N GLY A 47 -1.92 -0.02 -5.98
CA GLY A 47 -1.22 -0.97 -6.84
C GLY A 47 -0.79 -0.34 -8.15
N GLY A 48 0.16 -0.99 -8.83
CA GLY A 48 0.72 -0.50 -10.08
C GLY A 48 2.14 -1.01 -10.30
N GLU A 49 2.96 -0.28 -11.05
CA GLU A 49 4.37 -0.61 -11.28
C GLU A 49 5.26 0.17 -10.28
N SER A 50 5.80 -0.53 -9.28
CA SER A 50 6.53 0.09 -8.16
C SER A 50 7.76 0.90 -8.59
N THR A 51 8.46 0.49 -9.66
CA THR A 51 9.61 1.24 -10.18
C THR A 51 9.18 2.55 -10.85
N ALA A 52 8.05 2.53 -11.58
CA ALA A 52 7.49 3.73 -12.19
C ALA A 52 7.01 4.72 -11.12
N ILE A 53 6.29 4.22 -10.11
CA ILE A 53 5.81 5.07 -9.00
C ILE A 53 7.00 5.67 -8.25
N ALA A 54 8.04 4.88 -7.93
CA ALA A 54 9.24 5.39 -7.26
C ALA A 54 9.94 6.50 -8.06
N ARG A 55 10.05 6.34 -9.39
CA ARG A 55 10.60 7.40 -10.28
C ARG A 55 9.77 8.68 -10.21
N LEU A 56 8.45 8.55 -10.24
CA LEU A 56 7.55 9.70 -10.19
C LEU A 56 7.58 10.36 -8.81
N LEU A 57 7.66 9.60 -7.71
CA LEU A 57 7.85 10.16 -6.37
C LEU A 57 9.12 11.02 -6.27
N ILE A 58 10.22 10.57 -6.89
CA ILE A 58 11.47 11.35 -6.96
C ILE A 58 11.27 12.59 -7.83
N ALA A 59 10.72 12.43 -9.04
CA ALA A 59 10.56 13.50 -10.01
C ALA A 59 9.64 14.64 -9.53
N TYR A 60 8.65 14.32 -8.72
CA TYR A 60 7.70 15.26 -8.12
C TYR A 60 8.08 15.69 -6.70
N GLU A 61 9.26 15.28 -6.20
CA GLU A 61 9.77 15.60 -4.86
C GLU A 61 8.78 15.24 -3.73
N LEU A 62 8.08 14.09 -3.88
CA LEU A 62 7.02 13.67 -2.98
C LEU A 62 7.47 12.69 -1.88
N ILE A 63 8.70 12.14 -1.95
CA ILE A 63 9.17 11.16 -0.97
C ILE A 63 9.17 11.78 0.43
N ASP A 64 9.87 12.88 0.63
CA ASP A 64 10.02 13.50 1.95
C ASP A 64 8.70 14.07 2.48
N PRO A 65 7.88 14.83 1.71
CA PRO A 65 6.59 15.30 2.17
C PRO A 65 5.63 14.18 2.63
N ILE A 66 5.59 13.06 1.89
CA ILE A 66 4.76 11.92 2.28
C ILE A 66 5.31 11.25 3.55
N ARG A 67 6.63 11.04 3.64
CA ARG A 67 7.27 10.47 4.83
C ARG A 67 6.99 11.32 6.08
N GLU A 68 7.17 12.62 6.00
CA GLU A 68 6.92 13.55 7.10
C GLU A 68 5.46 13.48 7.58
N LYS A 69 4.50 13.43 6.68
CA LYS A 69 3.09 13.31 7.01
C LYS A 69 2.77 11.98 7.72
N ILE A 70 3.30 10.86 7.22
CA ILE A 70 3.08 9.54 7.83
C ILE A 70 3.74 9.48 9.22
N ILE A 71 4.98 9.95 9.36
CA ILE A 71 5.68 10.02 10.66
C ILE A 71 4.93 10.93 11.65
N ALA A 72 4.28 11.99 11.15
CA ALA A 72 3.43 12.86 11.96
C ALA A 72 2.05 12.26 12.31
N GLY A 73 1.78 11.00 11.91
CA GLY A 73 0.58 10.25 12.28
C GLY A 73 -0.50 10.16 11.19
N LEU A 74 -0.23 10.57 9.96
CA LEU A 74 -1.18 10.35 8.86
C LEU A 74 -1.29 8.85 8.57
N PRO A 75 -2.48 8.23 8.73
CA PRO A 75 -2.68 6.85 8.35
C PRO A 75 -2.41 6.61 6.87
N VAL A 76 -1.71 5.53 6.55
CA VAL A 76 -1.42 5.14 5.17
C VAL A 76 -1.77 3.68 4.92
N TRP A 77 -2.32 3.40 3.75
CA TRP A 77 -2.57 2.05 3.26
C TRP A 77 -1.94 1.84 1.89
N GLY A 78 -1.06 0.85 1.78
CA GLY A 78 -0.42 0.46 0.52
C GLY A 78 -0.92 -0.88 0.02
N THR A 79 -1.35 -0.94 -1.24
CA THR A 79 -1.73 -2.19 -1.91
C THR A 79 -0.71 -2.56 -2.98
N CYS A 80 -0.31 -3.82 -3.08
CA CYS A 80 0.63 -4.33 -4.07
C CYS A 80 1.90 -3.45 -4.18
N ALA A 81 2.02 -2.62 -5.21
CA ALA A 81 3.13 -1.67 -5.37
C ALA A 81 3.24 -0.69 -4.20
N GLY A 82 2.12 -0.27 -3.62
CA GLY A 82 2.09 0.59 -2.43
C GLY A 82 2.75 -0.07 -1.22
N ALA A 83 2.51 -1.36 -0.98
CA ALA A 83 3.19 -2.11 0.08
C ALA A 83 4.71 -2.21 -0.17
N ILE A 84 5.12 -2.41 -1.43
CA ILE A 84 6.54 -2.39 -1.82
C ILE A 84 7.20 -1.05 -1.48
N LEU A 85 6.52 0.07 -1.77
CA LEU A 85 7.05 1.41 -1.53
C LEU A 85 7.12 1.77 -0.05
N LEU A 86 6.23 1.23 0.78
CA LEU A 86 6.23 1.44 2.24
C LEU A 86 7.29 0.61 2.96
N ALA A 87 7.68 -0.54 2.42
CA ALA A 87 8.60 -1.48 3.05
C ALA A 87 9.99 -0.88 3.27
N LYS A 88 10.60 -1.14 4.43
CA LYS A 88 12.00 -0.78 4.71
C LYS A 88 12.96 -1.58 3.87
N GLU A 89 12.68 -2.87 3.66
CA GLU A 89 13.53 -3.76 2.87
C GLU A 89 12.74 -4.34 1.69
N VAL A 90 13.28 -4.20 0.50
CA VAL A 90 12.68 -4.73 -0.73
C VAL A 90 13.72 -5.46 -1.56
N THR A 91 13.46 -6.73 -1.87
CA THR A 91 14.30 -7.50 -2.78
C THR A 91 14.13 -7.00 -4.22
N ASN A 92 15.24 -6.65 -4.87
CA ASN A 92 15.27 -6.17 -6.26
C ASN A 92 14.54 -4.82 -6.51
N LEU A 93 14.58 -3.92 -5.55
CA LEU A 93 14.24 -2.51 -5.75
C LEU A 93 15.50 -1.66 -5.52
N ASP A 94 16.08 -1.14 -6.57
CA ASP A 94 17.32 -0.35 -6.59
C ASP A 94 17.08 1.16 -6.65
N ARG A 95 15.94 1.60 -6.08
CA ARG A 95 15.54 3.01 -6.07
C ARG A 95 15.05 3.44 -4.70
N PRO A 96 15.23 4.72 -4.34
CA PRO A 96 14.62 5.29 -3.15
C PRO A 96 13.10 5.08 -3.15
N SER A 97 12.56 4.75 -1.97
CA SER A 97 11.14 4.60 -1.71
C SER A 97 10.81 5.22 -0.35
N LEU A 98 9.60 5.02 0.15
CA LEU A 98 9.18 5.61 1.43
C LEU A 98 9.89 4.96 2.63
N GLN A 99 10.11 3.66 2.62
CA GLN A 99 10.88 2.91 3.63
C GLN A 99 10.46 3.18 5.08
N LEU A 100 9.16 3.15 5.35
CA LEU A 100 8.60 3.50 6.67
C LEU A 100 8.16 2.28 7.47
N MET A 101 7.60 1.28 6.78
CA MET A 101 7.04 0.09 7.43
C MET A 101 8.10 -0.98 7.66
N ASP A 102 8.19 -1.51 8.87
CA ASP A 102 9.19 -2.52 9.26
C ASP A 102 8.80 -3.90 8.74
N ILE A 103 8.83 -4.04 7.43
CA ILE A 103 8.58 -5.26 6.69
C ILE A 103 9.66 -5.48 5.62
N ARG A 104 9.93 -6.76 5.34
CA ARG A 104 10.71 -7.17 4.17
C ARG A 104 9.78 -7.73 3.11
N VAL A 105 9.90 -7.19 1.90
CA VAL A 105 9.04 -7.55 0.77
C VAL A 105 9.85 -8.11 -0.38
N THR A 106 9.42 -9.24 -0.93
CA THR A 106 9.93 -9.78 -2.20
C THR A 106 8.96 -9.48 -3.31
N ARG A 107 9.47 -8.80 -4.34
CA ARG A 107 8.74 -8.50 -5.57
C ARG A 107 8.66 -9.75 -6.46
N ASN A 108 7.54 -9.88 -7.20
CA ASN A 108 7.35 -10.98 -8.15
C ASN A 108 7.57 -12.38 -7.55
N ALA A 109 7.18 -12.56 -6.31
CA ALA A 109 7.46 -13.77 -5.53
C ALA A 109 6.84 -15.05 -6.10
N PHE A 110 5.79 -14.94 -6.90
CA PHE A 110 5.11 -16.07 -7.55
C PHE A 110 5.71 -16.47 -8.91
N GLY A 111 6.97 -16.05 -9.17
CA GLY A 111 7.72 -16.45 -10.36
C GLY A 111 7.34 -15.71 -11.64
N SER A 112 7.94 -16.13 -12.77
CA SER A 112 7.73 -15.56 -14.11
C SER A 112 6.37 -15.93 -14.71
N GLN A 113 5.59 -16.79 -14.09
CA GLN A 113 4.26 -17.17 -14.56
C GLN A 113 3.21 -16.22 -14.02
N ILE A 114 2.29 -15.83 -14.87
CA ILE A 114 1.13 -14.97 -14.58
C ILE A 114 0.10 -15.80 -13.82
N TYR A 115 0.39 -16.14 -12.57
CA TYR A 115 -0.62 -16.72 -11.71
C TYR A 115 -1.36 -15.60 -11.01
N SER A 116 -2.48 -15.21 -11.60
CA SER A 116 -3.53 -14.52 -10.85
C SER A 116 -4.39 -15.60 -10.20
N PHE A 117 -4.67 -15.44 -8.94
CA PHE A 117 -5.60 -16.31 -8.21
C PHE A 117 -6.41 -15.51 -7.21
N GLU A 118 -7.55 -16.07 -6.83
CA GLU A 118 -8.41 -15.51 -5.79
C GLU A 118 -8.39 -16.44 -4.57
N LYS A 119 -8.43 -15.85 -3.39
CA LYS A 119 -8.47 -16.59 -2.14
C LYS A 119 -9.36 -15.86 -1.13
N GLN A 120 -10.21 -16.61 -0.45
CA GLN A 120 -10.93 -16.10 0.70
C GLN A 120 -9.96 -15.95 1.87
N LEU A 121 -9.84 -14.73 2.41
CA LEU A 121 -8.96 -14.40 3.52
C LEU A 121 -9.74 -13.85 4.70
N GLN A 122 -9.50 -14.41 5.87
CA GLN A 122 -9.86 -13.74 7.11
C GLN A 122 -8.72 -12.78 7.47
N ILE A 123 -9.05 -11.50 7.63
CA ILE A 123 -8.10 -10.46 8.00
C ILE A 123 -8.34 -10.08 9.45
N GLU A 124 -7.33 -10.17 10.29
CA GLU A 124 -7.43 -9.80 11.69
C GLU A 124 -7.82 -8.32 11.84
N GLY A 125 -8.80 -8.06 12.71
CA GLY A 125 -9.34 -6.71 12.92
C GLY A 125 -10.43 -6.28 11.93
N ILE A 126 -10.72 -7.06 10.89
CA ILE A 126 -11.88 -6.86 10.01
C ILE A 126 -12.95 -7.89 10.35
N ASN A 127 -14.10 -7.41 10.87
CA ASN A 127 -15.23 -8.26 11.20
C ASN A 127 -16.09 -8.52 9.95
N GLY A 128 -16.66 -9.72 9.87
CA GLY A 128 -17.57 -10.11 8.79
C GLY A 128 -17.10 -11.36 8.05
N ASP A 129 -17.66 -11.56 6.86
CA ASP A 129 -17.28 -12.68 5.99
C ASP A 129 -15.85 -12.54 5.48
N PRO A 130 -15.17 -13.67 5.16
CA PRO A 130 -13.85 -13.62 4.56
C PRO A 130 -13.81 -12.76 3.30
N LEU A 131 -12.77 -11.92 3.19
CA LEU A 131 -12.55 -11.07 2.04
C LEU A 131 -12.09 -11.91 0.84
N ASN A 132 -12.72 -11.73 -0.33
CA ASN A 132 -12.21 -12.30 -1.57
C ASN A 132 -11.00 -11.48 -2.05
N ALA A 133 -9.80 -11.94 -1.70
CA ALA A 133 -8.56 -11.28 -2.08
C ALA A 133 -8.08 -11.77 -3.44
N ILE A 134 -7.73 -10.82 -4.30
CA ILE A 134 -7.24 -11.05 -5.65
C ILE A 134 -5.74 -10.80 -5.69
N PHE A 135 -4.98 -11.80 -6.14
CA PHE A 135 -3.53 -11.75 -6.23
C PHE A 135 -3.11 -11.73 -7.70
N ILE A 136 -2.56 -10.63 -8.17
CA ILE A 136 -2.07 -10.45 -9.54
C ILE A 136 -0.58 -10.08 -9.46
N ARG A 137 0.31 -11.02 -9.78
CA ARG A 137 1.77 -10.83 -9.66
C ARG A 137 2.16 -10.18 -8.32
N ALA A 138 1.46 -10.59 -7.26
CA ALA A 138 1.54 -9.93 -5.98
C ALA A 138 2.94 -10.07 -5.35
N PRO A 139 3.41 -9.04 -4.63
CA PRO A 139 4.52 -9.19 -3.72
C PRO A 139 4.12 -10.07 -2.54
N ILE A 140 5.10 -10.64 -1.86
CA ILE A 140 4.91 -11.24 -0.54
C ILE A 140 5.68 -10.48 0.52
N ILE A 141 5.14 -10.45 1.73
CA ILE A 141 5.86 -10.01 2.92
C ILE A 141 6.57 -11.25 3.48
N GLU A 142 7.91 -11.26 3.44
CA GLU A 142 8.71 -12.38 3.94
C GLU A 142 8.84 -12.34 5.45
N ASP A 143 8.99 -11.14 5.99
CA ASP A 143 9.25 -10.92 7.41
C ASP A 143 8.67 -9.57 7.87
N VAL A 144 8.41 -9.48 9.17
CA VAL A 144 7.90 -8.28 9.84
C VAL A 144 8.70 -7.99 11.11
N GLY A 145 8.92 -6.72 11.40
CA GLY A 145 9.56 -6.27 12.63
C GLY A 145 8.68 -6.44 13.88
N GLN A 146 9.25 -6.17 15.06
CA GLN A 146 8.62 -6.41 16.36
C GLN A 146 7.33 -5.61 16.57
N ASP A 147 7.25 -4.40 16.00
CA ASP A 147 6.11 -3.49 16.14
C ASP A 147 5.10 -3.63 14.99
N THR A 148 5.24 -4.68 14.17
CA THR A 148 4.39 -4.94 13.02
C THR A 148 3.55 -6.18 13.24
N GLN A 149 2.23 -6.01 13.24
CA GLN A 149 1.26 -7.09 13.38
C GLN A 149 0.97 -7.74 12.03
N VAL A 150 1.00 -9.07 11.96
CA VAL A 150 0.53 -9.83 10.81
C VAL A 150 -0.99 -9.92 10.87
N LEU A 151 -1.69 -9.45 9.85
CA LEU A 151 -3.15 -9.46 9.78
C LEU A 151 -3.69 -10.65 8.98
N ALA A 152 -2.95 -11.15 7.99
CA ALA A 152 -3.35 -12.33 7.22
C ALA A 152 -2.16 -13.05 6.58
N ARG A 153 -2.33 -14.38 6.41
CA ARG A 153 -1.42 -15.28 5.70
C ARG A 153 -2.18 -16.15 4.71
N LEU A 154 -1.51 -16.58 3.66
CA LEU A 154 -2.02 -17.63 2.76
C LEU A 154 -1.77 -19.00 3.42
N GLU A 155 -2.80 -19.61 4.01
CA GLU A 155 -2.73 -20.90 4.72
C GLU A 155 -1.48 -20.99 5.64
N GLN A 156 -0.55 -21.90 5.37
CA GLN A 156 0.75 -21.95 6.07
C GLN A 156 1.87 -21.22 5.29
N GLY A 157 1.48 -20.31 4.42
CA GLY A 157 2.36 -19.63 3.47
C GLY A 157 2.72 -18.19 3.84
N PRO A 158 3.00 -17.37 2.83
CA PRO A 158 3.50 -16.01 3.01
C PRO A 158 2.49 -15.09 3.68
N ILE A 159 3.03 -14.05 4.34
CA ILE A 159 2.24 -12.95 4.88
C ILE A 159 1.71 -12.10 3.71
N VAL A 160 0.43 -11.77 3.74
CA VAL A 160 -0.24 -11.00 2.68
C VAL A 160 -0.91 -9.73 3.19
N ALA A 161 -1.02 -9.56 4.50
CA ALA A 161 -1.45 -8.32 5.12
C ALA A 161 -0.74 -8.13 6.46
N ALA A 162 -0.30 -6.90 6.71
CA ALA A 162 0.36 -6.50 7.94
C ALA A 162 -0.01 -5.06 8.30
N LYS A 163 0.06 -4.72 9.58
CA LYS A 163 -0.19 -3.39 10.14
C LYS A 163 0.94 -3.02 11.09
N GLN A 164 1.38 -1.79 11.01
CA GLN A 164 2.28 -1.17 11.99
C GLN A 164 1.60 0.08 12.53
N GLU A 165 1.64 0.27 13.83
CA GLU A 165 1.25 1.52 14.48
C GLU A 165 2.49 2.41 14.65
N ASN A 166 2.31 3.72 14.44
CA ASN A 166 3.39 4.71 14.60
C ASN A 166 3.47 5.20 16.04
#